data_55961a8fc0b2620b34e89d43af0ac6ed
#
_entry.id   55961a8fc0b2620b34e89d43af0ac6ed
#
_cell.length_a   1.000
_cell.length_b   1.000
_cell.length_c   1.000
_cell.angle_alpha   90.00
_cell.angle_beta   90.00
_cell.angle_gamma   90.00
#
_symmetry.space_group_name_H-M   'P 1'
#
loop_
_entity.id
_entity.type
_entity.pdbx_description
1 polymer ?
#
loop_
_entity_poly.entity_id
_entity_poly.type
_entity_poly.pdbx_seq_one_letter_code
_entity_poly.pdbx_strand_id
1 'polypeptide(L)'
;MKVRLEIDDSLNEDEIVIHTKEYTEELKQLISNFKSKPSIQFFKQDTEYYLDLDAILFFESDNGTVYAHTVNDMFSTTQKLYELENILPNSF
;
A
#
# COMPACT_ATOMS: atom_id res chain seq x y z
N MET A 1 19.18 -13.69 -3.86
CA MET A 1 18.06 -12.86 -4.35
C MET A 1 18.26 -12.54 -5.82
N LYS A 2 17.20 -12.60 -6.59
CA LYS A 2 17.23 -12.32 -8.03
C LYS A 2 16.50 -11.00 -8.26
N VAL A 3 17.13 -10.09 -8.99
CA VAL A 3 16.53 -8.79 -9.32
C VAL A 3 16.26 -8.74 -10.81
N ARG A 4 15.04 -8.34 -11.17
CA ARG A 4 14.62 -8.26 -12.58
C ARG A 4 13.89 -6.93 -12.79
N LEU A 5 14.30 -6.22 -13.85
CA LEU A 5 13.65 -4.98 -14.26
C LEU A 5 12.91 -5.22 -15.58
N GLU A 6 11.64 -4.89 -15.61
CA GLU A 6 10.83 -4.94 -16.83
C GLU A 6 10.21 -3.57 -17.05
N ILE A 7 10.25 -3.11 -18.27
CA ILE A 7 9.64 -1.83 -18.65
C ILE A 7 8.30 -2.13 -19.31
N ASP A 8 7.23 -1.56 -18.75
CA ASP A 8 5.87 -1.74 -19.26
C ASP A 8 5.21 -0.37 -19.36
N ASP A 9 5.14 0.16 -20.56
CA ASP A 9 4.61 1.49 -20.81
C ASP A 9 3.08 1.58 -20.74
N SER A 10 2.41 0.45 -20.53
CA SER A 10 0.97 0.41 -20.31
C SER A 10 0.57 0.74 -18.86
N LEU A 11 1.55 0.79 -17.95
CA LEU A 11 1.29 1.10 -16.55
C LEU A 11 0.95 2.57 -16.37
N ASN A 12 0.01 2.86 -15.47
CA ASN A 12 -0.34 4.22 -15.10
C ASN A 12 0.61 4.80 -14.04
N GLU A 13 1.26 3.94 -13.29
CA GLU A 13 2.25 4.33 -12.28
C GLU A 13 3.30 3.24 -12.13
N ASP A 14 4.45 3.62 -11.62
CA ASP A 14 5.52 2.66 -11.37
C ASP A 14 5.15 1.75 -10.20
N GLU A 15 5.51 0.47 -10.32
CA GLU A 15 5.19 -0.53 -9.32
C GLU A 15 6.39 -1.43 -9.09
N ILE A 16 6.68 -1.74 -7.83
CA ILE A 16 7.69 -2.72 -7.46
C ILE A 16 6.97 -3.92 -6.83
N VAL A 17 7.16 -5.09 -7.42
CA VAL A 17 6.56 -6.33 -6.94
C VAL A 17 7.66 -7.26 -6.45
N ILE A 18 7.52 -7.74 -5.23
CA ILE A 18 8.47 -8.67 -4.62
C ILE A 18 7.79 -10.03 -4.50
N HIS A 19 8.34 -11.02 -5.19
CA HIS A 19 7.90 -12.40 -5.06
C HIS A 19 8.82 -13.11 -4.07
N THR A 20 8.26 -13.66 -3.02
CA THR A 20 9.03 -14.31 -1.97
C THR A 20 8.29 -15.54 -1.45
N LYS A 21 9.04 -16.48 -0.92
CA LYS A 21 8.47 -17.68 -0.30
C LYS A 21 8.02 -17.41 1.12
N GLU A 22 8.71 -16.49 1.81
CA GLU A 22 8.39 -16.15 3.20
C GLU A 22 8.80 -14.72 3.51
N TYR A 23 8.23 -14.18 4.57
CA TYR A 23 8.50 -12.80 5.00
C TYR A 23 9.66 -12.80 6.01
N THR A 24 10.84 -12.42 5.56
CA THR A 24 12.06 -12.42 6.37
C THR A 24 12.41 -11.02 6.88
N GLU A 25 13.32 -10.96 7.88
CA GLU A 25 13.81 -9.66 8.36
C GLU A 25 14.54 -8.89 7.26
N GLU A 26 15.25 -9.60 6.39
CA GLU A 26 15.92 -8.99 5.24
C GLU A 26 14.92 -8.27 4.34
N LEU A 27 13.77 -8.89 4.08
CA LEU A 27 12.72 -8.27 3.29
C LEU A 27 12.08 -7.08 3.99
N LYS A 28 11.90 -7.15 5.30
CA LYS A 28 11.40 -6.02 6.08
C LYS A 28 12.28 -4.79 5.91
N GLN A 29 13.59 -4.99 6.00
CA GLN A 29 14.55 -3.90 5.83
C GLN A 29 14.54 -3.36 4.42
N LEU A 30 14.44 -4.24 3.43
CA LEU A 30 14.38 -3.84 2.03
C LEU A 30 13.14 -2.97 1.77
N ILE A 31 11.98 -3.40 2.25
CA ILE A 31 10.73 -2.67 2.09
C ILE A 31 10.81 -1.32 2.81
N SER A 32 11.38 -1.28 4.01
CA SER A 32 11.49 -0.03 4.76
C SER A 32 12.33 1.00 4.04
N ASN A 33 13.32 0.58 3.25
CA ASN A 33 14.15 1.49 2.47
C ASN A 33 13.38 2.16 1.33
N PHE A 34 12.28 1.57 0.88
CA PHE A 34 11.43 2.17 -0.14
C PHE A 34 10.41 3.14 0.43
N LYS A 35 10.23 3.16 1.75
CA LYS A 35 9.25 4.02 2.41
C LYS A 35 9.88 5.34 2.76
N SER A 36 9.96 6.24 1.79
CA SER A 36 10.46 7.60 2.04
C SER A 36 9.41 8.51 2.67
N LYS A 37 8.13 8.10 2.63
CA LYS A 37 6.99 8.83 3.19
C LYS A 37 6.17 7.90 4.08
N PRO A 38 5.38 8.44 5.02
CA PRO A 38 4.44 7.61 5.76
C PRO A 38 3.56 6.86 4.79
N SER A 39 3.54 5.55 4.90
CA SER A 39 2.72 4.70 4.06
C SER A 39 1.90 3.79 4.95
N ILE A 40 0.70 3.48 4.48
CA ILE A 40 -0.21 2.60 5.18
C ILE A 40 -0.20 1.28 4.44
N GLN A 41 -0.17 0.18 5.19
CA GLN A 41 -0.22 -1.14 4.64
C GLN A 41 -1.66 -1.47 4.25
N PHE A 42 -1.86 -1.86 3.02
CA PHE A 42 -3.15 -2.24 2.48
C PHE A 42 -3.12 -3.66 1.98
N PHE A 43 -4.30 -4.24 1.85
CA PHE A 43 -4.47 -5.62 1.39
C PHE A 43 -5.51 -5.67 0.29
N LYS A 44 -5.24 -6.52 -0.69
CA LYS A 44 -6.21 -6.87 -1.71
C LYS A 44 -6.03 -8.36 -1.96
N GLN A 45 -7.04 -9.15 -1.58
CA GLN A 45 -6.92 -10.61 -1.54
C GLN A 45 -5.74 -10.98 -0.63
N ASP A 46 -4.80 -11.79 -1.04
CA ASP A 46 -3.68 -12.20 -0.21
C ASP A 46 -2.40 -11.40 -0.48
N THR A 47 -2.54 -10.24 -1.12
CA THR A 47 -1.41 -9.40 -1.50
C THR A 47 -1.35 -8.14 -0.64
N GLU A 48 -0.16 -7.83 -0.13
CA GLU A 48 0.11 -6.59 0.59
C GLU A 48 0.48 -5.49 -0.39
N TYR A 49 -0.06 -4.30 -0.16
CA TYR A 49 0.24 -3.12 -0.94
C TYR A 49 0.67 -1.99 -0.01
N TYR A 50 1.64 -1.21 -0.46
CA TYR A 50 2.06 0.03 0.21
C TYR A 50 1.77 1.16 -0.75
N LEU A 51 0.72 1.92 -0.47
CA LEU A 51 0.24 2.95 -1.38
C LEU A 51 0.65 4.33 -0.89
N ASP A 52 0.93 5.21 -1.83
CA ASP A 52 1.08 6.63 -1.53
C ASP A 52 -0.28 7.18 -1.12
N LEU A 53 -0.31 8.01 -0.09
CA LEU A 53 -1.55 8.62 0.36
C LEU A 53 -2.21 9.45 -0.73
N ASP A 54 -1.40 10.03 -1.62
CA ASP A 54 -1.90 10.84 -2.73
C ASP A 54 -2.75 10.03 -3.73
N ALA A 55 -2.56 8.72 -3.77
CA ALA A 55 -3.32 7.85 -4.67
C ALA A 55 -4.71 7.52 -4.14
N ILE A 56 -4.96 7.80 -2.88
CA ILE A 56 -6.21 7.45 -2.20
C ILE A 56 -7.21 8.60 -2.34
N LEU A 57 -8.38 8.32 -2.89
CA LEU A 57 -9.43 9.30 -3.07
C LEU A 57 -10.24 9.50 -1.78
N PHE A 58 -10.61 8.41 -1.12
CA PHE A 58 -11.36 8.46 0.13
C PHE A 58 -11.29 7.11 0.84
N PHE A 59 -11.65 7.14 2.12
CA PHE A 59 -11.78 5.94 2.95
C PHE A 59 -13.25 5.68 3.26
N GLU A 60 -13.58 4.41 3.41
CA GLU A 60 -14.93 3.95 3.71
C GLU A 60 -14.84 2.87 4.78
N SER A 61 -15.77 2.86 5.73
CA SER A 61 -15.88 1.81 6.73
C SER A 61 -17.13 0.98 6.46
N ASP A 62 -16.96 -0.33 6.40
CA ASP A 62 -18.06 -1.26 6.17
C ASP A 62 -17.83 -2.51 7.01
N ASN A 63 -18.79 -2.84 7.88
CA ASN A 63 -18.73 -4.01 8.76
C ASN A 63 -17.43 -4.09 9.58
N GLY A 64 -16.93 -2.95 10.05
CA GLY A 64 -15.72 -2.89 10.86
C GLY A 64 -14.43 -2.95 10.08
N THR A 65 -14.48 -3.05 8.77
CA THR A 65 -13.30 -3.01 7.91
C THR A 65 -13.22 -1.66 7.21
N VAL A 66 -12.02 -1.08 7.18
CA VAL A 66 -11.77 0.18 6.49
C VAL A 66 -11.20 -0.11 5.11
N TYR A 67 -11.76 0.52 4.10
CA TYR A 67 -11.33 0.39 2.71
C TYR A 67 -10.84 1.73 2.18
N ALA A 68 -9.73 1.67 1.43
CA ALA A 68 -9.20 2.82 0.71
C ALA A 68 -9.56 2.69 -0.77
N HIS A 69 -10.17 3.74 -1.31
CA HIS A 69 -10.57 3.77 -2.71
C HIS A 69 -9.59 4.60 -3.52
N THR A 70 -9.06 4.01 -4.58
CA THR A 70 -8.25 4.69 -5.58
C THR A 70 -9.06 4.83 -6.86
N VAL A 71 -8.45 5.40 -7.90
CA VAL A 71 -9.14 5.60 -9.19
C VAL A 71 -9.66 4.28 -9.76
N ASN A 72 -8.89 3.21 -9.64
CA ASN A 72 -9.19 1.94 -10.30
C ASN A 72 -9.48 0.79 -9.35
N ASP A 73 -9.22 0.97 -8.05
CA ASP A 73 -9.25 -0.17 -7.12
C ASP A 73 -9.72 0.21 -5.73
N MET A 74 -9.96 -0.81 -4.94
CA MET A 74 -10.32 -0.69 -3.54
C MET A 74 -9.45 -1.66 -2.74
N PHE A 75 -8.84 -1.17 -1.67
CA PHE A 75 -7.96 -1.95 -0.81
C PHE A 75 -8.46 -1.89 0.62
N SER A 76 -8.25 -2.97 1.38
CA SER A 76 -8.59 -2.97 2.81
C SER A 76 -7.36 -2.66 3.66
N THR A 77 -7.60 -2.16 4.86
CA THR A 77 -6.55 -1.94 5.85
C THR A 77 -7.03 -2.43 7.22
N THR A 78 -6.07 -2.83 8.06
CA THR A 78 -6.38 -3.22 9.44
C THR A 78 -6.51 -2.02 10.37
N GLN A 79 -6.14 -0.83 9.91
CA GLN A 79 -6.22 0.37 10.72
C GLN A 79 -7.66 0.87 10.83
N LYS A 80 -7.98 1.46 11.96
CA LYS A 80 -9.30 2.06 12.20
C LYS A 80 -9.30 3.49 11.68
N LEU A 81 -10.51 4.03 11.41
CA LEU A 81 -10.61 5.40 10.91
C LEU A 81 -9.96 6.41 11.84
N TYR A 82 -10.11 6.25 13.17
CA TYR A 82 -9.51 7.19 14.12
C TYR A 82 -7.98 7.10 14.10
N GLU A 83 -7.41 5.93 13.79
CA GLU A 83 -5.96 5.79 13.65
C GLU A 83 -5.47 6.49 12.38
N LEU A 84 -6.24 6.38 11.30
CA LEU A 84 -5.90 7.02 10.04
C LEU A 84 -5.94 8.55 10.14
N GLU A 85 -6.87 9.09 10.92
CA GLU A 85 -6.96 10.54 11.14
C GLU A 85 -5.68 11.12 11.73
N ASN A 86 -4.95 10.33 12.52
CA ASN A 86 -3.69 10.75 13.11
C ASN A 86 -2.52 10.71 12.13
N ILE A 87 -2.64 9.92 11.06
CA ILE A 87 -1.58 9.71 10.08
C ILE A 87 -1.77 10.61 8.86
N LEU A 88 -3.03 10.84 8.48
CA LEU A 88 -3.37 11.58 7.27
C LEU A 88 -3.12 13.08 7.44
N PRO A 89 -2.73 13.76 6.34
CA PRO A 89 -2.64 15.22 6.35
C PRO A 89 -4.00 15.85 6.60
N ASN A 90 -4.01 17.05 7.18
CA ASN A 90 -5.26 17.77 7.46
C ASN A 90 -6.08 18.08 6.22
N SER A 91 -5.43 18.10 5.07
CA SER A 91 -6.10 18.39 3.79
C SER A 91 -6.70 17.17 3.11
N PHE A 92 -6.58 16.01 3.73
CA PHE A 92 -7.04 14.79 3.12
C PHE A 92 -8.56 14.63 3.19
#